data_aef70001ccd3c505ff33d773b1ddfd57
#
_entry.id   aef70001ccd3c505ff33d773b1ddfd57
#
_cell.length_a   1.000
_cell.length_b   1.000
_cell.length_c   1.000
_cell.angle_alpha   90.00
_cell.angle_beta   90.00
_cell.angle_gamma   90.00
#
_symmetry.space_group_name_H-M   'P 1'
#
loop_
_entity.id
_entity.type
_entity.pdbx_description
1 polymer ?
#
loop_
_entity_poly.entity_id
_entity_poly.type
_entity_poly.pdbx_seq_one_letter_code
_entity_poly.pdbx_strand_id
1 'polypeptide(L)'
;DWQGVAKSSLQSIVRYLGYYMGDSGVRVNAVAAGPLATTAAKNIPGFSEMDNEWNERAPLGWDTKNAEPVAKVVNFLLSDLSEAVTGEIIHADGGAHSIGGSMLPN
;
A
#
# COMPACT_ATOMS: atom_id res chain seq x y z
N ASP A 1 12.45 -5.94 11.82
CA ASP A 1 11.63 -6.02 13.03
C ASP A 1 10.47 -6.99 12.84
N TRP A 2 9.75 -7.28 13.90
CA TRP A 2 8.64 -8.24 13.86
C TRP A 2 7.48 -7.75 12.98
N GLN A 3 7.30 -6.45 12.88
CA GLN A 3 6.26 -5.87 12.02
C GLN A 3 6.57 -6.13 10.55
N GLY A 4 7.82 -5.99 10.15
CA GLY A 4 8.25 -6.33 8.79
C GLY A 4 8.04 -7.79 8.46
N VAL A 5 8.36 -8.68 9.40
CA VAL A 5 8.14 -10.12 9.24
C VAL A 5 6.65 -10.41 9.06
N ALA A 6 5.80 -9.80 9.91
CA ALA A 6 4.34 -9.98 9.84
C ALA A 6 3.79 -9.49 8.50
N LYS A 7 4.25 -8.35 7.99
CA LYS A 7 3.80 -7.82 6.71
C LYS A 7 4.26 -8.67 5.53
N SER A 8 5.47 -9.22 5.58
CA SER A 8 5.93 -10.16 4.56
C SER A 8 5.09 -11.43 4.54
N SER A 9 4.71 -11.92 5.72
CA SER A 9 3.81 -13.07 5.83
C SER A 9 2.45 -12.77 5.22
N LEU A 10 1.91 -11.57 5.45
CA LEU A 10 0.64 -11.15 4.87
C LEU A 10 0.69 -11.16 3.34
N GLN A 11 1.77 -10.67 2.75
CA GLN A 11 1.93 -10.67 1.29
C GLN A 11 1.96 -12.08 0.74
N SER A 12 2.64 -13.01 1.43
CA SER A 12 2.67 -14.43 1.03
C SER A 12 1.28 -15.05 1.13
N ILE A 13 0.53 -14.73 2.17
CA ILE A 13 -0.84 -15.22 2.37
C ILE A 13 -1.74 -14.76 1.23
N VAL A 14 -1.60 -13.52 0.78
CA VAL A 14 -2.40 -12.99 -0.34
C VAL A 14 -2.18 -13.85 -1.60
N ARG A 15 -0.93 -14.17 -1.92
CA ARG A 15 -0.63 -15.01 -3.09
C ARG A 15 -1.17 -16.41 -2.92
N TYR A 16 -1.03 -16.98 -1.74
CA TYR A 16 -1.50 -18.33 -1.44
C TYR A 16 -3.03 -18.43 -1.55
N LEU A 17 -3.74 -17.50 -0.92
CA LEU A 17 -5.18 -17.47 -0.97
C LEU A 17 -5.71 -17.15 -2.36
N GLY A 18 -5.02 -16.29 -3.11
CA GLY A 18 -5.38 -16.02 -4.51
C GLY A 18 -5.38 -17.30 -5.33
N TYR A 19 -4.37 -18.14 -5.13
CA TYR A 19 -4.28 -19.42 -5.81
C TYR A 19 -5.40 -20.38 -5.39
N TYR A 20 -5.56 -20.57 -4.08
CA TYR A 20 -6.51 -21.59 -3.60
C TYR A 20 -7.96 -21.20 -3.72
N MET A 21 -8.28 -19.90 -3.68
CA MET A 21 -9.66 -19.44 -3.74
C MET A 21 -10.14 -19.12 -5.15
N GLY A 22 -9.24 -19.19 -6.12
CA GLY A 22 -9.59 -18.91 -7.52
C GLY A 22 -10.66 -19.83 -8.08
N ASP A 23 -10.64 -21.12 -7.73
CA ASP A 23 -11.64 -22.07 -8.17
C ASP A 23 -13.05 -21.72 -7.71
N SER A 24 -13.16 -21.00 -6.60
CA SER A 24 -14.45 -20.53 -6.06
C SER A 24 -14.82 -19.15 -6.60
N GLY A 25 -14.04 -18.60 -7.51
CA GLY A 25 -14.30 -17.27 -8.06
C GLY A 25 -14.00 -16.14 -7.10
N VAL A 26 -13.21 -16.39 -6.05
CA VAL A 26 -12.85 -15.39 -5.06
C VAL A 26 -11.47 -14.81 -5.38
N ARG A 27 -11.38 -13.51 -5.49
CA ARG A 27 -10.13 -12.80 -5.72
C ARG A 27 -9.56 -12.29 -4.39
N VAL A 28 -8.26 -12.37 -4.24
CA VAL A 28 -7.56 -11.95 -3.02
C VAL A 28 -6.39 -11.06 -3.41
N ASN A 29 -6.43 -9.82 -2.98
CA ASN A 29 -5.42 -8.83 -3.29
C ASN A 29 -5.06 -8.03 -2.05
N ALA A 30 -3.94 -7.34 -2.09
CA ALA A 30 -3.53 -6.42 -1.04
C ALA A 30 -3.26 -5.04 -1.63
N VAL A 31 -3.45 -4.04 -0.80
CA VAL A 31 -3.07 -2.66 -1.13
C VAL A 31 -1.91 -2.26 -0.24
N ALA A 32 -0.80 -1.87 -0.87
CA ALA A 32 0.34 -1.29 -0.17
C ALA A 32 0.21 0.23 -0.24
N ALA A 33 -0.38 0.79 0.78
CA ALA A 33 -0.67 2.21 0.84
C ALA A 33 0.52 3.01 1.37
N GLY A 34 0.63 4.26 0.95
CA GLY A 34 1.49 5.23 1.62
C GLY A 34 0.99 5.48 3.04
N PRO A 35 1.78 6.15 3.87
CA PRO A 35 1.40 6.36 5.27
C PRO A 35 0.14 7.23 5.40
N LEU A 36 -0.72 6.86 6.32
CA LEU A 36 -1.92 7.63 6.64
C LEU A 36 -1.90 8.04 8.10
N ALA A 37 -2.29 9.28 8.37
CA ALA A 37 -2.23 9.88 9.70
C ALA A 37 -3.41 9.43 10.56
N THR A 38 -3.44 8.14 10.88
CA THR A 38 -4.40 7.59 11.84
C THR A 38 -3.93 7.90 13.26
N THR A 39 -4.82 7.75 14.24
CA THR A 39 -4.44 7.91 15.65
C THR A 39 -3.28 6.99 16.03
N ALA A 40 -3.33 5.74 15.59
CA ALA A 40 -2.26 4.78 15.85
C ALA A 40 -0.95 5.20 15.18
N ALA A 41 -1.01 5.62 13.93
CA ALA A 41 0.18 6.02 13.17
C ALA A 41 0.86 7.25 13.76
N LYS A 42 0.08 8.23 14.21
CA LYS A 42 0.62 9.47 14.79
C LYS A 42 1.44 9.22 16.05
N ASN A 43 1.19 8.10 16.72
CA ASN A 43 1.90 7.75 17.95
C ASN A 43 3.21 6.98 17.65
N ILE A 44 3.50 6.69 16.40
CA ILE A 44 4.75 6.04 16.01
C ILE A 44 5.87 7.09 16.01
N PRO A 45 6.98 6.84 16.73
CA PRO A 45 8.11 7.78 16.71
C PRO A 45 8.61 7.97 15.27
N GLY A 46 8.88 9.21 14.89
CA GLY A 46 9.38 9.53 13.57
C GLY A 46 8.31 9.68 12.50
N PHE A 47 7.03 9.64 12.86
CA PHE A 47 5.95 9.76 11.87
C PHE A 47 6.00 11.10 11.12
N SER A 48 6.29 12.20 11.80
CA SER A 48 6.34 13.52 11.16
C SER A 48 7.42 13.60 10.09
N GLU A 49 8.58 13.02 10.35
CA GLU A 49 9.67 12.99 9.38
C GLU A 49 9.32 12.10 8.19
N MET A 50 8.70 10.95 8.46
CA MET A 50 8.22 10.04 7.43
C MET A 50 7.17 10.70 6.53
N ASP A 51 6.26 11.46 7.12
CA ASP A 51 5.22 12.20 6.42
C ASP A 51 5.86 13.15 5.38
N ASN A 52 6.77 14.00 5.84
CA ASN A 52 7.44 14.95 4.96
C ASN A 52 8.26 14.26 3.88
N GLU A 53 9.04 13.27 4.26
CA GLU A 53 9.90 12.54 3.34
C GLU A 53 9.09 11.83 2.26
N TRP A 54 7.96 11.25 2.65
CA TRP A 54 7.10 10.54 1.70
C TRP A 54 6.51 11.48 0.66
N ASN A 55 6.00 12.63 1.11
CA ASN A 55 5.44 13.62 0.21
C ASN A 55 6.48 14.13 -0.79
N GLU A 56 7.71 14.38 -0.33
CA GLU A 56 8.78 14.85 -1.21
C GLU A 56 9.23 13.78 -2.20
N ARG A 57 9.25 12.53 -1.78
CA ARG A 57 9.74 11.43 -2.59
C ARG A 57 8.72 10.92 -3.60
N ALA A 58 7.45 10.96 -3.26
CA ALA A 58 6.39 10.43 -4.12
C ALA A 58 6.24 11.31 -5.36
N PRO A 59 6.38 10.74 -6.57
CA PRO A 59 6.23 11.53 -7.80
C PRO A 59 4.91 12.30 -7.91
N LEU A 60 3.83 11.75 -7.37
CA LEU A 60 2.52 12.43 -7.37
C LEU A 60 2.31 13.27 -6.12
N GLY A 61 3.28 13.33 -5.23
CA GLY A 61 3.08 13.87 -3.91
C GLY A 61 2.29 12.88 -3.04
N TRP A 62 2.18 13.17 -1.76
CA TRP A 62 1.43 12.31 -0.84
C TRP A 62 0.90 13.14 0.33
N ASP A 63 -0.40 13.03 0.58
CA ASP A 63 -1.05 13.68 1.72
C ASP A 63 -1.51 12.61 2.71
N THR A 64 -0.80 12.50 3.82
CA THR A 64 -1.11 11.50 4.86
C THR A 64 -2.48 11.70 5.50
N LYS A 65 -3.08 12.87 5.33
CA LYS A 65 -4.39 13.20 5.91
C LYS A 65 -5.54 12.84 4.98
N ASN A 66 -5.25 12.44 3.75
CA ASN A 66 -6.27 12.13 2.76
C ASN A 66 -6.25 10.65 2.40
N ALA A 67 -7.19 9.89 2.94
CA ALA A 67 -7.29 8.46 2.65
C ALA A 67 -8.04 8.15 1.35
N GLU A 68 -8.62 9.16 0.71
CA GLU A 68 -9.48 8.94 -0.46
C GLU A 68 -8.78 8.25 -1.63
N PRO A 69 -7.54 8.63 -2.01
CA PRO A 69 -6.86 7.93 -3.10
C PRO A 69 -6.66 6.44 -2.83
N VAL A 70 -6.35 6.08 -1.58
CA VAL A 70 -6.22 4.66 -1.19
C VAL A 70 -7.58 3.97 -1.25
N ALA A 71 -8.62 4.63 -0.76
CA ALA A 71 -9.98 4.09 -0.79
C ALA A 71 -10.44 3.81 -2.23
N LYS A 72 -10.07 4.65 -3.17
CA LYS A 72 -10.40 4.44 -4.59
C LYS A 72 -9.74 3.18 -5.15
N VAL A 73 -8.50 2.89 -4.76
CA VAL A 73 -7.82 1.66 -5.18
C VAL A 73 -8.51 0.44 -4.58
N VAL A 74 -8.88 0.50 -3.30
CA VAL A 74 -9.63 -0.59 -2.65
C VAL A 74 -10.97 -0.81 -3.36
N ASN A 75 -11.67 0.26 -3.67
CA ASN A 75 -12.95 0.18 -4.36
C ASN A 75 -12.81 -0.47 -5.75
N PHE A 76 -11.76 -0.12 -6.49
CA PHE A 76 -11.45 -0.77 -7.77
C PHE A 76 -11.26 -2.28 -7.58
N LEU A 77 -10.47 -2.68 -6.58
CA LEU A 77 -10.20 -4.10 -6.33
C LEU A 77 -11.44 -4.88 -5.87
N LEU A 78 -12.39 -4.21 -5.24
CA LEU A 78 -13.64 -4.84 -4.80
C LEU A 78 -14.71 -4.84 -5.89
N SER A 79 -14.48 -4.17 -7.01
CA SER A 79 -15.45 -4.06 -8.09
C SER A 79 -15.15 -5.05 -9.21
N ASP A 80 -16.10 -5.20 -10.12
CA ASP A 80 -15.95 -6.04 -11.30
C ASP A 80 -14.93 -5.47 -12.30
N LEU A 81 -14.52 -4.22 -12.13
CA LEU A 81 -13.49 -3.62 -12.98
C LEU A 81 -12.16 -4.35 -12.86
N SER A 82 -11.91 -5.01 -11.74
CA SER A 82 -10.69 -5.77 -11.50
C SER A 82 -10.90 -7.28 -11.57
N GLU A 83 -11.86 -7.74 -12.38
CA GLU A 83 -12.25 -9.15 -12.40
C GLU A 83 -11.11 -10.12 -12.74
N ALA A 84 -10.08 -9.64 -13.43
CA ALA A 84 -8.94 -10.45 -13.81
C ALA A 84 -7.75 -10.32 -12.82
N VAL A 85 -7.93 -9.61 -11.70
CA VAL A 85 -6.84 -9.29 -10.78
C VAL A 85 -6.99 -10.11 -9.50
N THR A 86 -6.03 -11.00 -9.24
CA THR A 86 -5.95 -11.75 -7.99
C THR A 86 -4.48 -12.07 -7.67
N GLY A 87 -4.19 -12.23 -6.39
CA GLY A 87 -2.82 -12.53 -5.95
C GLY A 87 -1.87 -11.36 -6.04
N GLU A 88 -2.39 -10.15 -6.22
CA GLU A 88 -1.59 -8.94 -6.45
C GLU A 88 -1.45 -8.10 -5.21
N ILE A 89 -0.34 -7.36 -5.19
CA ILE A 89 -0.11 -6.31 -4.21
C ILE A 89 -0.05 -5.01 -4.99
N ILE A 90 -1.06 -4.17 -4.84
CA ILE A 90 -1.19 -2.93 -5.59
C ILE A 90 -0.69 -1.78 -4.74
N HIS A 91 0.28 -1.05 -5.23
CA HIS A 91 0.80 0.13 -4.53
C HIS A 91 -0.13 1.32 -4.74
N ALA A 92 -0.50 1.96 -3.64
CA ALA A 92 -1.29 3.19 -3.63
C ALA A 92 -0.56 4.20 -2.75
N ASP A 93 0.53 4.74 -3.24
CA ASP A 93 1.50 5.49 -2.44
C ASP A 93 2.09 6.71 -3.18
N GLY A 94 1.42 7.15 -4.24
CA GLY A 94 1.91 8.28 -5.03
C GLY A 94 3.14 7.96 -5.87
N GLY A 95 3.49 6.68 -5.98
CA GLY A 95 4.66 6.23 -6.75
C GLY A 95 5.95 6.18 -5.93
N ALA A 96 5.87 6.43 -4.62
CA ALA A 96 7.08 6.44 -3.79
C ALA A 96 7.86 5.14 -3.83
N HIS A 97 7.16 3.99 -3.95
CA HIS A 97 7.81 2.69 -4.01
C HIS A 97 8.74 2.52 -5.23
N SER A 98 8.50 3.28 -6.28
CA SER A 98 9.29 3.18 -7.51
C SER A 98 10.61 3.96 -7.44
N ILE A 99 10.79 4.74 -6.39
CA ILE A 99 12.00 5.55 -6.19
C ILE A 99 12.81 4.94 -5.07
N GLY A 100 14.03 4.52 -5.37
CA GLY A 100 14.89 3.82 -4.43
C GLY A 100 15.50 4.70 -3.33
N GLY A 101 15.37 5.99 -3.43
CA GLY A 101 15.89 6.93 -2.46
C GLY A 101 15.94 8.32 -3.06
N SER A 102 16.56 9.26 -2.36
CA SER A 102 16.74 10.60 -2.90
C SER A 102 17.63 10.54 -4.13
N MET A 103 17.11 11.01 -5.25
CA MET A 103 17.82 11.00 -6.52
C MET A 103 18.68 12.23 -6.72
N LEU A 104 18.44 13.27 -5.96
CA LEU A 104 19.08 14.55 -6.18
C LEU A 104 20.11 14.80 -5.12
N PRO A 105 21.31 15.22 -5.52
CA PRO A 105 22.34 15.60 -4.55
C PRO A 105 22.02 16.94 -3.95
N ASN A 106 21.11 17.57 -4.17
CA ASN A 106 20.69 18.87 -3.62
C ASN A 106 21.80 19.88 -3.39
#